data_5bb96780c64ac24168de92467d663ef2
#
_entry.id   5bb96780c64ac24168de92467d663ef2
#
_cell.length_a   1.000
_cell.length_b   1.000
_cell.length_c   1.000
_cell.angle_alpha   90.00
_cell.angle_beta   90.00
_cell.angle_gamma   90.00
#
_symmetry.space_group_name_H-M   'P 1'
#
loop_
_entity.id
_entity.type
_entity.pdbx_description
1 polymer ?
#
loop_
_entity_poly.entity_id
_entity_poly.type
_entity_poly.pdbx_seq_one_letter_code
_entity_poly.pdbx_strand_id
1 'polypeptide(L)'
;IAEGVQNFGAGLVFFGGLMGGVLAVTLLVRRRKMKWLPMADLLAPYMILGYAVGRVGCFLVGDDYGVPSNLPWAMAFPNGLPPTTVTVHPTQLYEITLGLIIFGFLYWFRSKAKIAGVVFALYLLLAGTERFLIEFIRTNRQYAFGFTGAQYIGAILVIIGGYLLYSLAKPVRLGRHEAAPS
;
A
#
# COMPACT_ATOMS: atom_id res chain seq x y z
N ILE A 1 -3.87 -29.15 -11.04
CA ILE A 1 -2.39 -28.96 -10.88
C ILE A 1 -1.92 -27.79 -11.76
N ALA A 2 -2.41 -27.64 -13.00
CA ALA A 2 -1.98 -26.54 -13.90
C ALA A 2 -2.37 -25.14 -13.38
N GLU A 3 -3.55 -24.94 -12.80
CA GLU A 3 -3.98 -23.68 -12.21
C GLU A 3 -3.14 -23.28 -10.98
N GLY A 4 -2.71 -24.24 -10.18
CA GLY A 4 -1.85 -23.98 -9.02
C GLY A 4 -0.47 -23.46 -9.42
N VAL A 5 0.10 -23.97 -10.53
CA VAL A 5 1.42 -23.55 -11.03
C VAL A 5 1.36 -22.15 -11.66
N GLN A 6 0.28 -21.81 -12.35
CA GLN A 6 0.10 -20.46 -12.95
C GLN A 6 -0.07 -19.38 -11.86
N ASN A 7 -0.86 -19.63 -10.82
CA ASN A 7 -1.02 -18.72 -9.70
C ASN A 7 0.26 -18.56 -8.86
N PHE A 8 1.06 -19.62 -8.74
CA PHE A 8 2.37 -19.57 -8.08
C PHE A 8 3.37 -18.72 -8.87
N GLY A 9 3.35 -18.82 -10.21
CA GLY A 9 4.20 -18.01 -11.08
C GLY A 9 3.91 -16.50 -10.99
N ALA A 10 2.64 -16.09 -10.99
CA ALA A 10 2.25 -14.69 -10.90
C ALA A 10 2.68 -14.04 -9.57
N GLY A 11 2.54 -14.76 -8.44
CA GLY A 11 3.04 -14.32 -7.14
C GLY A 11 4.56 -14.15 -7.10
N LEU A 12 5.31 -15.10 -7.67
CA LEU A 12 6.77 -15.06 -7.74
C LEU A 12 7.29 -13.87 -8.57
N VAL A 13 6.63 -13.53 -9.68
CA VAL A 13 6.99 -12.37 -10.50
C VAL A 13 6.81 -11.07 -9.72
N PHE A 14 5.69 -10.90 -9.01
CA PHE A 14 5.45 -9.71 -8.20
C PHE A 14 6.47 -9.57 -7.05
N PHE A 15 6.67 -10.63 -6.27
CA PHE A 15 7.64 -10.60 -5.16
C PHE A 15 9.08 -10.45 -5.66
N GLY A 16 9.43 -11.07 -6.79
CA GLY A 16 10.73 -10.91 -7.43
C GLY A 16 10.99 -9.47 -7.86
N GLY A 17 10.00 -8.81 -8.48
CA GLY A 17 10.05 -7.40 -8.84
C GLY A 17 10.18 -6.48 -7.63
N LEU A 18 9.41 -6.74 -6.57
CA LEU A 18 9.46 -5.96 -5.33
C LEU A 18 10.83 -6.10 -4.63
N MET A 19 11.30 -7.33 -4.44
CA MET A 19 12.60 -7.61 -3.81
C MET A 19 13.74 -7.05 -4.65
N GLY A 20 13.71 -7.22 -5.97
CA GLY A 20 14.68 -6.66 -6.90
C GLY A 20 14.72 -5.13 -6.85
N GLY A 21 13.55 -4.48 -6.82
CA GLY A 21 13.44 -3.04 -6.68
C GLY A 21 14.00 -2.52 -5.36
N VAL A 22 13.63 -3.13 -4.24
CA VAL A 22 14.18 -2.77 -2.91
C VAL A 22 15.69 -2.96 -2.87
N LEU A 23 16.21 -4.07 -3.40
CA LEU A 23 17.64 -4.34 -3.46
C LEU A 23 18.36 -3.31 -4.34
N ALA A 24 17.85 -3.03 -5.54
CA ALA A 24 18.44 -2.06 -6.45
C ALA A 24 18.52 -0.65 -5.84
N VAL A 25 17.42 -0.19 -5.23
CA VAL A 25 17.37 1.12 -4.54
C VAL A 25 18.36 1.13 -3.37
N THR A 26 18.40 0.06 -2.56
CA THR A 26 19.33 -0.03 -1.41
C THR A 26 20.79 0.00 -1.86
N LEU A 27 21.13 -0.73 -2.92
CA LEU A 27 22.47 -0.73 -3.49
C LEU A 27 22.86 0.65 -4.05
N LEU A 28 21.94 1.31 -4.76
CA LEU A 28 22.16 2.65 -5.29
C LEU A 28 22.39 3.68 -4.19
N VAL A 29 21.53 3.66 -3.15
CA VAL A 29 21.64 4.55 -1.98
C VAL A 29 22.97 4.36 -1.28
N ARG A 30 23.40 3.09 -1.06
CA ARG A 30 24.71 2.78 -0.46
C ARG A 30 25.88 3.22 -1.32
N ARG A 31 25.86 2.92 -2.63
CA ARG A 31 26.92 3.34 -3.57
C ARG A 31 27.05 4.85 -3.67
N ARG A 32 25.95 5.58 -3.63
CA ARG A 32 25.91 7.05 -3.68
C ARG A 32 26.13 7.70 -2.33
N LYS A 33 26.38 6.93 -1.26
CA LYS A 33 26.55 7.41 0.13
C LYS A 33 25.37 8.29 0.60
N MET A 34 24.16 8.03 0.10
CA MET A 34 22.96 8.77 0.48
C MET A 34 22.33 8.17 1.73
N LYS A 35 21.58 8.97 2.48
CA LYS A 35 20.83 8.47 3.64
C LYS A 35 19.55 7.77 3.14
N TRP A 36 19.26 6.58 3.66
CA TRP A 36 18.15 5.74 3.19
C TRP A 36 16.77 6.36 3.49
N LEU A 37 16.56 6.89 4.71
CA LEU A 37 15.28 7.48 5.11
C LEU A 37 14.84 8.67 4.25
N PRO A 38 15.68 9.68 3.95
CA PRO A 38 15.28 10.74 3.03
C PRO A 38 14.95 10.25 1.62
N MET A 39 15.62 9.20 1.15
CA MET A 39 15.29 8.58 -0.14
C MET A 39 13.95 7.86 -0.08
N ALA A 40 13.65 7.15 1.00
CA ALA A 40 12.37 6.49 1.21
C ALA A 40 11.22 7.53 1.26
N ASP A 41 11.41 8.66 1.95
CA ASP A 41 10.44 9.77 1.97
C ASP A 41 10.18 10.36 0.58
N LEU A 42 11.23 10.46 -0.23
CA LEU A 42 11.11 10.94 -1.60
C LEU A 42 10.27 9.99 -2.45
N LEU A 43 10.48 8.67 -2.31
CA LEU A 43 9.82 7.65 -3.11
C LEU A 43 8.40 7.33 -2.65
N ALA A 44 8.10 7.47 -1.36
CA ALA A 44 6.84 7.07 -0.75
C ALA A 44 5.58 7.56 -1.49
N PRO A 45 5.41 8.85 -1.85
CA PRO A 45 4.25 9.30 -2.61
C PRO A 45 4.15 8.62 -3.98
N TYR A 46 5.27 8.41 -4.66
CA TYR A 46 5.26 7.81 -6.00
C TYR A 46 4.98 6.31 -5.99
N MET A 47 5.27 5.62 -4.88
CA MET A 47 4.92 4.22 -4.71
C MET A 47 3.40 4.03 -4.67
N ILE A 48 2.67 4.87 -3.91
CA ILE A 48 1.21 4.78 -3.86
C ILE A 48 0.57 5.26 -5.17
N LEU A 49 1.17 6.23 -5.87
CA LEU A 49 0.73 6.63 -7.19
C LEU A 49 0.88 5.46 -8.19
N GLY A 50 2.03 4.79 -8.20
CA GLY A 50 2.26 3.60 -9.03
C GLY A 50 1.27 2.48 -8.74
N TYR A 51 0.92 2.28 -7.47
CA TYR A 51 -0.14 1.36 -7.06
C TYR A 51 -1.49 1.76 -7.65
N ALA A 52 -1.91 3.03 -7.51
CA ALA A 52 -3.18 3.52 -8.07
C ALA A 52 -3.24 3.36 -9.59
N VAL A 53 -2.15 3.65 -10.30
CA VAL A 53 -2.05 3.43 -11.76
C VAL A 53 -2.16 1.95 -12.11
N GLY A 54 -1.53 1.05 -11.33
CA GLY A 54 -1.66 -0.39 -11.49
C GLY A 54 -3.12 -0.86 -11.36
N ARG A 55 -3.88 -0.27 -10.43
CA ARG A 55 -5.31 -0.58 -10.24
C ARG A 55 -6.20 -0.14 -11.42
N VAL A 56 -5.79 0.85 -12.20
CA VAL A 56 -6.45 1.16 -13.47
C VAL A 56 -6.34 -0.04 -14.44
N GLY A 57 -5.17 -0.68 -14.50
CA GLY A 57 -4.98 -1.91 -15.29
C GLY A 57 -5.91 -3.04 -14.82
N CYS A 58 -6.01 -3.29 -13.52
CA CYS A 58 -6.94 -4.26 -12.92
C CYS A 58 -8.40 -3.95 -13.29
N PHE A 59 -8.80 -2.68 -13.25
CA PHE A 59 -10.15 -2.27 -13.64
C PHE A 59 -10.44 -2.54 -15.12
N LEU A 60 -9.49 -2.25 -16.01
CA LEU A 60 -9.64 -2.48 -17.45
C LEU A 60 -9.70 -3.97 -17.81
N VAL A 61 -8.99 -4.80 -17.08
CA VAL A 61 -9.05 -6.28 -17.23
C VAL A 61 -10.29 -6.86 -16.56
N GLY A 62 -10.87 -6.18 -15.58
CA GLY A 62 -12.01 -6.65 -14.79
C GLY A 62 -11.62 -7.78 -13.84
N ASP A 63 -10.43 -7.69 -13.25
CA ASP A 63 -9.99 -8.60 -12.20
C ASP A 63 -10.06 -7.93 -10.82
N ASP A 64 -9.92 -8.72 -9.76
CA ASP A 64 -9.81 -8.22 -8.39
C ASP A 64 -11.05 -7.43 -7.87
N TYR A 65 -12.22 -7.59 -8.47
CA TYR A 65 -13.47 -6.97 -7.99
C TYR A 65 -13.93 -7.57 -6.65
N GLY A 66 -14.89 -6.89 -6.01
CA GLY A 66 -15.39 -7.25 -4.67
C GLY A 66 -16.60 -8.18 -4.68
N VAL A 67 -17.20 -8.32 -3.51
CA VAL A 67 -18.42 -9.12 -3.29
C VAL A 67 -19.62 -8.56 -4.05
N PRO A 68 -20.68 -9.37 -4.33
CA PRO A 68 -21.93 -8.90 -4.93
C PRO A 68 -22.52 -7.70 -4.17
N SER A 69 -23.04 -6.73 -4.93
CA SER A 69 -23.56 -5.47 -4.37
C SER A 69 -24.69 -4.92 -5.21
N ASN A 70 -25.66 -4.29 -4.54
CA ASN A 70 -26.79 -3.58 -5.15
C ASN A 70 -26.62 -2.04 -5.07
N LEU A 71 -25.41 -1.55 -4.80
CA LEU A 71 -25.16 -0.11 -4.74
C LEU A 71 -25.34 0.53 -6.12
N PRO A 72 -25.71 1.83 -6.20
CA PRO A 72 -25.97 2.51 -7.48
C PRO A 72 -24.76 2.51 -8.45
N TRP A 73 -23.56 2.35 -7.93
CA TRP A 73 -22.31 2.29 -8.70
C TRP A 73 -21.72 0.88 -8.81
N ALA A 74 -22.44 -0.15 -8.34
CA ALA A 74 -22.03 -1.53 -8.56
C ALA A 74 -22.09 -1.86 -10.07
N MET A 75 -21.13 -2.62 -10.56
CA MET A 75 -21.02 -2.96 -11.99
C MET A 75 -20.69 -4.42 -12.20
N ALA A 76 -21.06 -4.96 -13.34
CA ALA A 76 -20.71 -6.31 -13.75
C ALA A 76 -19.48 -6.30 -14.66
N PHE A 77 -18.71 -7.38 -14.62
CA PHE A 77 -17.53 -7.58 -15.47
C PHE A 77 -17.69 -8.85 -16.32
N PRO A 78 -18.55 -8.83 -17.37
CA PRO A 78 -18.87 -10.03 -18.16
C PRO A 78 -17.66 -10.58 -18.92
N ASN A 79 -16.66 -9.73 -19.22
CA ASN A 79 -15.38 -10.11 -19.83
C ASN A 79 -14.21 -10.07 -18.84
N GLY A 80 -14.51 -10.01 -17.53
CA GLY A 80 -13.49 -9.94 -16.47
C GLY A 80 -12.83 -11.29 -16.17
N LEU A 81 -11.90 -11.27 -15.24
CA LEU A 81 -11.15 -12.46 -14.79
C LEU A 81 -11.28 -12.64 -13.26
N PRO A 82 -12.20 -13.55 -12.81
CA PRO A 82 -13.15 -14.35 -13.59
C PRO A 82 -14.32 -13.51 -14.13
N PRO A 83 -15.04 -13.95 -15.20
CA PRO A 83 -16.21 -13.26 -15.69
C PRO A 83 -17.36 -13.25 -14.67
N THR A 84 -18.09 -12.12 -14.55
CA THR A 84 -19.29 -12.04 -13.74
C THR A 84 -20.37 -11.19 -14.40
N THR A 85 -21.60 -11.69 -14.42
CA THR A 85 -22.81 -10.95 -14.86
C THR A 85 -23.57 -10.34 -13.68
N VAL A 86 -23.19 -10.72 -12.45
CA VAL A 86 -23.73 -10.14 -11.23
C VAL A 86 -23.03 -8.82 -10.97
N THR A 87 -23.75 -7.80 -10.49
CA THR A 87 -23.18 -6.54 -10.06
C THR A 87 -22.39 -6.73 -8.77
N VAL A 88 -21.17 -6.22 -8.76
CA VAL A 88 -20.19 -6.35 -7.67
C VAL A 88 -19.63 -4.98 -7.28
N HIS A 89 -18.98 -4.92 -6.11
CA HIS A 89 -18.21 -3.73 -5.73
C HIS A 89 -17.01 -3.55 -6.69
N PRO A 90 -16.88 -2.40 -7.38
CA PRO A 90 -15.70 -2.09 -8.17
C PRO A 90 -14.54 -1.65 -7.25
N THR A 91 -13.97 -2.61 -6.52
CA THR A 91 -12.92 -2.35 -5.51
C THR A 91 -11.71 -1.66 -6.11
N GLN A 92 -11.42 -1.91 -7.39
CA GLN A 92 -10.34 -1.25 -8.14
C GLN A 92 -10.52 0.28 -8.13
N LEU A 93 -11.76 0.78 -8.35
CA LEU A 93 -12.05 2.23 -8.32
C LEU A 93 -11.88 2.82 -6.92
N TYR A 94 -12.22 2.05 -5.88
CA TYR A 94 -12.00 2.49 -4.50
C TYR A 94 -10.50 2.60 -4.20
N GLU A 95 -9.72 1.59 -4.60
CA GLU A 95 -8.27 1.57 -4.42
C GLU A 95 -7.58 2.68 -5.22
N ILE A 96 -8.03 2.97 -6.45
CA ILE A 96 -7.54 4.12 -7.24
C ILE A 96 -7.81 5.43 -6.51
N THR A 97 -9.05 5.64 -6.07
CA THR A 97 -9.47 6.89 -5.41
C THR A 97 -8.70 7.11 -4.11
N LEU A 98 -8.65 6.10 -3.25
CA LEU A 98 -7.90 6.16 -1.99
C LEU A 98 -6.40 6.34 -2.22
N GLY A 99 -5.83 5.61 -3.18
CA GLY A 99 -4.42 5.75 -3.55
C GLY A 99 -4.07 7.17 -4.03
N LEU A 100 -4.94 7.80 -4.84
CA LEU A 100 -4.74 9.18 -5.29
C LEU A 100 -4.89 10.19 -4.14
N ILE A 101 -5.82 9.98 -3.21
CA ILE A 101 -5.99 10.82 -2.01
C ILE A 101 -4.73 10.71 -1.13
N ILE A 102 -4.25 9.50 -0.87
CA ILE A 102 -3.04 9.25 -0.08
C ILE A 102 -1.83 9.87 -0.79
N PHE A 103 -1.70 9.72 -2.12
CA PHE A 103 -0.65 10.37 -2.90
C PHE A 103 -0.67 11.87 -2.72
N GLY A 104 -1.80 12.53 -2.93
CA GLY A 104 -1.95 13.97 -2.79
C GLY A 104 -1.57 14.46 -1.39
N PHE A 105 -2.04 13.75 -0.35
CA PHE A 105 -1.70 14.03 1.03
C PHE A 105 -0.20 13.91 1.30
N LEU A 106 0.43 12.79 0.92
CA LEU A 106 1.87 12.56 1.15
C LEU A 106 2.73 13.53 0.35
N TYR A 107 2.33 13.83 -0.90
CA TYR A 107 3.03 14.79 -1.75
C TYR A 107 3.01 16.21 -1.15
N TRP A 108 1.86 16.66 -0.66
CA TRP A 108 1.72 17.93 0.03
C TRP A 108 2.48 17.93 1.38
N PHE A 109 2.35 16.85 2.17
CA PHE A 109 2.97 16.76 3.47
C PHE A 109 4.50 16.69 3.41
N ARG A 110 5.05 16.11 2.34
CA ARG A 110 6.50 15.99 2.13
C ARG A 110 7.24 17.32 2.24
N SER A 111 6.66 18.40 1.74
CA SER A 111 7.28 19.74 1.82
C SER A 111 7.30 20.32 3.24
N LYS A 112 6.47 19.79 4.14
CA LYS A 112 6.33 20.23 5.53
C LYS A 112 7.06 19.32 6.52
N ALA A 113 7.41 18.11 6.10
CA ALA A 113 8.08 17.13 6.95
C ALA A 113 9.53 17.58 7.24
N LYS A 114 9.85 17.80 8.52
CA LYS A 114 11.18 18.23 8.99
C LYS A 114 12.07 17.06 9.41
N ILE A 115 11.48 15.89 9.65
CA ILE A 115 12.16 14.69 10.13
C ILE A 115 12.18 13.65 9.02
N ALA A 116 13.37 13.19 8.65
CA ALA A 116 13.55 12.14 7.65
C ALA A 116 12.93 10.82 8.13
N GLY A 117 12.17 10.14 7.25
CA GLY A 117 11.49 8.89 7.52
C GLY A 117 10.01 9.04 7.90
N VAL A 118 9.53 10.26 8.19
CA VAL A 118 8.14 10.48 8.60
C VAL A 118 7.16 10.28 7.43
N VAL A 119 7.50 10.72 6.22
CA VAL A 119 6.63 10.54 5.04
C VAL A 119 6.52 9.07 4.67
N PHE A 120 7.64 8.35 4.73
CA PHE A 120 7.67 6.92 4.48
C PHE A 120 6.89 6.13 5.55
N ALA A 121 7.02 6.50 6.82
CA ALA A 121 6.26 5.89 7.90
C ALA A 121 4.74 6.13 7.75
N LEU A 122 4.33 7.34 7.35
CA LEU A 122 2.93 7.65 7.01
C LEU A 122 2.44 6.86 5.80
N TYR A 123 3.27 6.69 4.77
CA TYR A 123 2.95 5.85 3.63
C TYR A 123 2.65 4.41 4.07
N LEU A 124 3.52 3.79 4.86
CA LEU A 124 3.31 2.43 5.35
C LEU A 124 2.00 2.30 6.15
N LEU A 125 1.73 3.28 7.01
CA LEU A 125 0.53 3.29 7.84
C LEU A 125 -0.73 3.45 6.97
N LEU A 126 -0.77 4.41 6.06
CA LEU A 126 -1.95 4.70 5.24
C LEU A 126 -2.19 3.61 4.20
N ALA A 127 -1.16 3.16 3.48
CA ALA A 127 -1.27 2.10 2.50
C ALA A 127 -1.60 0.75 3.16
N GLY A 128 -1.02 0.46 4.33
CA GLY A 128 -1.37 -0.73 5.11
C GLY A 128 -2.82 -0.72 5.58
N THR A 129 -3.30 0.44 6.05
CA THR A 129 -4.70 0.61 6.47
C THR A 129 -5.66 0.46 5.30
N GLU A 130 -5.38 1.11 4.18
CA GLU A 130 -6.17 0.97 2.95
C GLU A 130 -6.26 -0.49 2.53
N ARG A 131 -5.12 -1.17 2.45
CA ARG A 131 -5.06 -2.58 2.05
C ARG A 131 -5.80 -3.50 3.02
N PHE A 132 -5.73 -3.24 4.32
CA PHE A 132 -6.46 -4.00 5.33
C PHE A 132 -7.98 -3.80 5.20
N LEU A 133 -8.44 -2.57 5.00
CA LEU A 133 -9.87 -2.25 4.96
C LEU A 133 -10.53 -2.72 3.67
N ILE A 134 -9.90 -2.52 2.51
CA ILE A 134 -10.49 -2.91 1.23
C ILE A 134 -10.71 -4.42 1.12
N GLU A 135 -9.90 -5.19 1.81
CA GLU A 135 -9.95 -6.64 1.77
C GLU A 135 -11.23 -7.23 2.39
N PHE A 136 -11.94 -6.49 3.25
CA PHE A 136 -13.23 -6.93 3.79
C PHE A 136 -14.34 -7.02 2.72
N ILE A 137 -14.21 -6.27 1.64
CA ILE A 137 -15.17 -6.26 0.53
C ILE A 137 -14.66 -7.02 -0.70
N ARG A 138 -13.48 -7.67 -0.62
CA ARG A 138 -12.92 -8.52 -1.68
C ARG A 138 -13.27 -9.99 -1.47
N THR A 139 -13.29 -10.75 -2.56
CA THR A 139 -13.60 -12.19 -2.57
C THR A 139 -12.34 -13.06 -2.45
N ASN A 140 -11.34 -12.64 -1.68
CA ASN A 140 -10.10 -13.38 -1.54
C ASN A 140 -10.19 -14.54 -0.55
N ARG A 141 -9.33 -15.55 -0.75
CA ARG A 141 -9.24 -16.72 0.13
C ARG A 141 -8.81 -16.31 1.53
N GLN A 142 -9.61 -16.68 2.50
CA GLN A 142 -9.30 -16.52 3.91
C GLN A 142 -8.40 -17.65 4.42
N TYR A 143 -7.50 -17.32 5.34
CA TYR A 143 -6.59 -18.24 6.01
C TYR A 143 -6.93 -18.33 7.52
N ALA A 144 -5.93 -18.47 8.38
CA ALA A 144 -6.13 -18.54 9.82
C ALA A 144 -6.86 -17.30 10.36
N PHE A 145 -7.71 -17.48 11.37
CA PHE A 145 -8.53 -16.44 12.01
C PHE A 145 -9.48 -15.68 11.07
N GLY A 146 -9.77 -16.21 9.86
CA GLY A 146 -10.69 -15.58 8.91
C GLY A 146 -10.09 -14.37 8.15
N PHE A 147 -8.80 -14.10 8.29
CA PHE A 147 -8.12 -13.05 7.56
C PHE A 147 -7.47 -13.55 6.27
N THR A 148 -7.35 -12.67 5.30
CA THR A 148 -6.63 -12.95 4.06
C THR A 148 -5.13 -12.65 4.19
N GLY A 149 -4.31 -13.18 3.30
CA GLY A 149 -2.87 -12.88 3.27
C GLY A 149 -2.57 -11.38 3.14
N ALA A 150 -3.41 -10.65 2.39
CA ALA A 150 -3.28 -9.21 2.23
C ALA A 150 -3.59 -8.43 3.51
N GLN A 151 -4.55 -8.88 4.33
CA GLN A 151 -4.83 -8.29 5.64
C GLN A 151 -3.67 -8.45 6.60
N TYR A 152 -3.02 -9.62 6.63
CA TYR A 152 -1.79 -9.80 7.44
C TYR A 152 -0.69 -8.83 7.02
N ILE A 153 -0.44 -8.70 5.72
CA ILE A 153 0.56 -7.76 5.20
C ILE A 153 0.18 -6.32 5.56
N GLY A 154 -1.09 -5.94 5.36
CA GLY A 154 -1.60 -4.62 5.74
C GLY A 154 -1.40 -4.30 7.22
N ALA A 155 -1.74 -5.23 8.10
CA ALA A 155 -1.54 -5.08 9.55
C ALA A 155 -0.06 -4.92 9.93
N ILE A 156 0.83 -5.71 9.31
CA ILE A 156 2.28 -5.59 9.52
C ILE A 156 2.78 -4.20 9.08
N LEU A 157 2.34 -3.70 7.93
CA LEU A 157 2.71 -2.37 7.45
C LEU A 157 2.23 -1.26 8.41
N VAL A 158 1.00 -1.37 8.94
CA VAL A 158 0.46 -0.44 9.93
C VAL A 158 1.30 -0.44 11.21
N ILE A 159 1.67 -1.62 11.72
CA ILE A 159 2.50 -1.77 12.92
C ILE A 159 3.87 -1.15 12.69
N ILE A 160 4.53 -1.46 11.57
CA ILE A 160 5.86 -0.92 11.23
C ILE A 160 5.78 0.61 11.07
N GLY A 161 4.80 1.12 10.32
CA GLY A 161 4.58 2.55 10.11
C GLY A 161 4.33 3.29 11.42
N GLY A 162 3.46 2.76 12.28
CA GLY A 162 3.18 3.29 13.61
C GLY A 162 4.40 3.29 14.53
N TYR A 163 5.16 2.20 14.56
CA TYR A 163 6.40 2.11 15.33
C TYR A 163 7.46 3.11 14.85
N LEU A 164 7.63 3.26 13.54
CA LEU A 164 8.55 4.25 12.97
C LEU A 164 8.15 5.67 13.34
N LEU A 165 6.87 6.03 13.22
CA LEU A 165 6.38 7.34 13.65
C LEU A 165 6.63 7.59 15.13
N TYR A 166 6.36 6.61 15.98
CA TYR A 166 6.62 6.71 17.41
C TYR A 166 8.12 6.91 17.70
N SER A 167 9.00 6.12 17.08
CA SER A 167 10.44 6.19 17.28
C SER A 167 11.05 7.51 16.81
N LEU A 168 10.55 8.05 15.68
CA LEU A 168 10.97 9.33 15.14
C LEU A 168 10.45 10.54 15.95
N ALA A 169 9.31 10.40 16.63
CA ALA A 169 8.73 11.44 17.48
C ALA A 169 9.40 11.53 18.88
N LYS A 170 10.01 10.44 19.34
CA LYS A 170 10.59 10.34 20.69
C LYS A 170 11.71 11.36 20.98
N PRO A 171 12.73 11.57 20.13
CA PRO A 171 13.79 12.54 20.36
C PRO A 171 13.28 14.00 20.39
N VAL A 172 12.23 14.32 19.64
CA VAL A 172 11.62 15.65 19.62
C VAL A 172 10.93 15.96 20.95
N ARG A 173 10.34 14.97 21.61
CA ARG A 173 9.69 15.14 22.94
C ARG A 173 10.73 15.35 24.04
N LEU A 174 11.83 14.61 24.04
CA LEU A 174 12.90 14.73 25.06
C LEU A 174 13.58 16.11 25.00
N GLY A 175 13.92 16.62 23.80
CA GLY A 175 14.52 17.94 23.64
C GLY A 175 13.62 19.11 24.00
N ARG A 176 12.28 18.90 24.03
CA ARG A 176 11.33 19.96 24.44
C ARG A 176 11.19 20.07 25.96
N HIS A 177 11.47 19.02 26.71
CA HIS A 177 11.48 19.02 28.17
C HIS A 177 12.75 19.67 28.77
N GLU A 178 13.88 19.61 28.05
CA GLU A 178 15.13 20.26 28.49
C GLU A 178 15.19 21.76 28.17
N ALA A 179 14.32 22.27 27.29
CA ALA A 179 14.27 23.69 26.89
C ALA A 179 13.24 24.53 27.64
N ALA A 180 12.66 24.05 28.76
CA ALA A 180 11.80 24.84 29.61
C ALA A 180 12.68 25.74 30.48
N PRO A 181 12.62 27.09 30.37
CA PRO A 181 13.41 27.99 31.19
C PRO A 181 12.94 27.95 32.65
N SER A 182 13.90 27.83 33.56
CA SER A 182 13.79 28.06 34.98
C SER A 182 13.46 29.51 35.28
#